data_5eab044edccd2707a73ccebf3098f7d1
#
_entry.id   5eab044edccd2707a73ccebf3098f7d1
#
_cell.length_a   1.000
_cell.length_b   1.000
_cell.length_c   1.000
_cell.angle_alpha   90.00
_cell.angle_beta   90.00
_cell.angle_gamma   90.00
#
_symmetry.space_group_name_H-M   'P 1'
#
loop_
_entity.id
_entity.type
_entity.pdbx_description
1 polymer ?
#
loop_
_entity_poly.entity_id
_entity_poly.type
_entity_poly.pdbx_seq_one_letter_code
_entity_poly.pdbx_strand_id
1 'polypeptide(L)'
;MFPDVSITNPCQSRELTSTSFKPFHAANTRFRQKESKYRTLCNQAGLQFLPLIFESTGAIHPRVIEVIADLSAAYKDQYDAPHWTSRTPEDYWLNRFSVQLQIDLARHIRLLAAQARYTP
;
A
#
# COMPACT_ATOMS: atom_id res chain seq x y z
N MET A 1 2.50 -13.97 -11.87
CA MET A 1 2.26 -13.09 -10.71
C MET A 1 1.03 -12.23 -11.00
N PHE A 2 0.12 -12.17 -10.06
CA PHE A 2 -1.08 -11.33 -10.17
C PHE A 2 -1.08 -10.33 -9.00
N PRO A 3 -0.54 -9.12 -9.19
CA PRO A 3 -0.54 -8.09 -8.16
C PRO A 3 -1.93 -7.43 -8.06
N ASP A 4 -2.37 -7.19 -6.84
CA ASP A 4 -3.62 -6.49 -6.54
C ASP A 4 -3.36 -5.40 -5.51
N VAL A 5 -3.35 -4.16 -5.96
CA VAL A 5 -3.08 -2.99 -5.11
C VAL A 5 -4.36 -2.56 -4.42
N SER A 6 -4.29 -2.34 -3.12
CA SER A 6 -5.43 -1.91 -2.31
C SER A 6 -4.99 -0.88 -1.28
N ILE A 7 -5.78 0.17 -1.11
CA ILE A 7 -5.55 1.20 -0.09
C ILE A 7 -6.70 1.11 0.92
N THR A 8 -6.38 0.95 2.19
CA THR A 8 -7.37 0.85 3.26
C THR A 8 -7.26 2.04 4.21
N ASN A 9 -8.40 2.43 4.78
CA ASN A 9 -8.45 3.54 5.73
C ASN A 9 -8.48 2.99 7.18
N PRO A 10 -7.40 3.14 7.97
CA PRO A 10 -7.36 2.67 9.34
C PRO A 10 -8.25 3.50 10.30
N CYS A 11 -8.73 4.65 9.84
CA CYS A 11 -9.57 5.56 10.63
C CYS A 11 -11.07 5.32 10.45
N GLN A 12 -11.49 4.27 9.75
CA GLN A 12 -12.89 3.88 9.69
C GLN A 12 -13.36 3.47 11.09
N SER A 13 -14.60 3.83 11.43
CA SER A 13 -15.14 3.61 12.78
C SER A 13 -15.07 2.15 13.24
N ARG A 14 -15.29 1.19 12.32
CA ARG A 14 -15.19 -0.25 12.61
C ARG A 14 -13.78 -0.73 12.93
N GLU A 15 -12.76 0.00 12.46
CA GLU A 15 -11.35 -0.36 12.59
C GLU A 15 -10.64 0.44 13.69
N LEU A 16 -11.20 1.57 14.09
CA LEU A 16 -10.51 2.58 14.90
C LEU A 16 -10.00 2.04 16.25
N THR A 17 -10.81 1.28 16.94
CA THR A 17 -10.45 0.71 18.25
C THR A 17 -9.27 -0.27 18.10
N SER A 18 -9.34 -1.18 17.13
CA SER A 18 -8.29 -2.16 16.90
C SER A 18 -7.01 -1.52 16.35
N THR A 19 -7.14 -0.52 15.47
CA THR A 19 -6.02 0.22 14.90
C THR A 19 -5.22 0.98 15.96
N SER A 20 -5.89 1.50 17.01
CA SER A 20 -5.19 2.22 18.08
C SER A 20 -4.31 1.31 18.95
N PHE A 21 -4.52 0.00 18.92
CA PHE A 21 -3.75 -0.97 19.72
C PHE A 21 -2.80 -1.85 18.90
N LYS A 22 -3.07 -2.03 17.60
CA LYS A 22 -2.33 -2.97 16.77
C LYS A 22 -1.81 -2.28 15.52
N PRO A 23 -0.47 -2.15 15.36
CA PRO A 23 0.11 -1.64 14.12
C PRO A 23 -0.35 -2.48 12.92
N PHE A 24 -0.64 -1.82 11.82
CA PHE A 24 -1.06 -2.46 10.55
C PHE A 24 -2.33 -3.29 10.64
N HIS A 25 -3.18 -3.08 11.65
CA HIS A 25 -4.41 -3.88 11.79
C HIS A 25 -5.30 -3.82 10.55
N ALA A 26 -5.58 -2.62 10.05
CA ALA A 26 -6.40 -2.43 8.84
C ALA A 26 -5.76 -3.06 7.61
N ALA A 27 -4.46 -2.89 7.44
CA ALA A 27 -3.73 -3.48 6.33
C ALA A 27 -3.73 -5.01 6.40
N ASN A 28 -3.51 -5.58 7.59
CA ASN A 28 -3.55 -7.04 7.80
C ASN A 28 -4.95 -7.62 7.54
N THR A 29 -5.99 -6.93 7.98
CA THR A 29 -7.38 -7.35 7.75
C THR A 29 -7.66 -7.38 6.25
N ARG A 30 -7.28 -6.33 5.52
CA ARG A 30 -7.47 -6.26 4.08
C ARG A 30 -6.65 -7.32 3.34
N PHE A 31 -5.42 -7.56 3.77
CA PHE A 31 -4.57 -8.61 3.22
C PHE A 31 -5.25 -9.98 3.31
N ARG A 32 -5.76 -10.34 4.49
CA ARG A 32 -6.46 -11.62 4.69
C ARG A 32 -7.74 -11.72 3.85
N GLN A 33 -8.51 -10.65 3.74
CA GLN A 33 -9.71 -10.61 2.90
C GLN A 33 -9.38 -10.89 1.43
N LYS A 34 -8.35 -10.25 0.91
CA LYS A 34 -7.89 -10.44 -0.47
C LYS A 34 -7.33 -11.84 -0.70
N GLU A 35 -6.53 -12.35 0.22
CA GLU A 35 -6.00 -13.72 0.15
C GLU A 35 -7.13 -14.74 0.10
N SER A 36 -8.09 -14.63 1.02
CA SER A 36 -9.23 -15.53 1.10
C SER A 36 -10.07 -15.51 -0.18
N LYS A 37 -10.23 -14.33 -0.81
CA LYS A 37 -11.08 -14.15 -1.99
C LYS A 37 -10.43 -14.66 -3.28
N TYR A 38 -9.14 -14.43 -3.48
CA TYR A 38 -8.51 -14.59 -4.79
C TYR A 38 -7.45 -15.68 -4.87
N ARG A 39 -6.93 -16.18 -3.76
CA ARG A 39 -5.83 -17.15 -3.77
C ARG A 39 -6.16 -18.42 -4.55
N THR A 40 -7.32 -19.01 -4.29
CA THR A 40 -7.75 -20.25 -4.97
C THR A 40 -7.89 -20.03 -6.47
N LEU A 41 -8.51 -18.93 -6.87
CA LEU A 41 -8.70 -18.60 -8.29
C LEU A 41 -7.34 -18.42 -9.00
N CYS A 42 -6.42 -17.73 -8.39
CA CYS A 42 -5.09 -17.53 -8.95
C CYS A 42 -4.31 -18.85 -9.04
N ASN A 43 -4.39 -19.69 -8.02
CA ASN A 43 -3.74 -21.01 -8.02
C ASN A 43 -4.28 -21.91 -9.15
N GLN A 44 -5.58 -21.89 -9.38
CA GLN A 44 -6.22 -22.64 -10.48
C GLN A 44 -5.74 -22.15 -11.85
N ALA A 45 -5.45 -20.85 -11.98
CA ALA A 45 -4.93 -20.26 -13.21
C ALA A 45 -3.41 -20.37 -13.35
N GLY A 46 -2.71 -20.99 -12.40
CA GLY A 46 -1.26 -21.07 -12.38
C GLY A 46 -0.56 -19.76 -12.06
N LEU A 47 -1.24 -18.81 -11.43
CA LEU A 47 -0.72 -17.50 -11.07
C LEU A 47 -0.48 -17.40 -9.57
N GLN A 48 0.58 -16.70 -9.19
CA GLN A 48 0.82 -16.33 -7.80
C GLN A 48 0.03 -15.05 -7.49
N PHE A 49 -0.86 -15.12 -6.51
CA PHE A 49 -1.58 -13.94 -6.02
C PHE A 49 -0.69 -13.13 -5.08
N LEU A 50 -0.66 -11.81 -5.30
CA LEU A 50 0.18 -10.90 -4.54
C LEU A 50 -0.60 -9.66 -4.13
N PRO A 51 -1.23 -9.66 -2.95
CA PRO A 51 -1.90 -8.46 -2.45
C PRO A 51 -0.88 -7.44 -1.95
N LEU A 52 -0.96 -6.22 -2.47
CA LEU A 52 -0.12 -5.10 -2.09
C LEU A 52 -0.99 -4.07 -1.37
N ILE A 53 -0.91 -4.04 -0.04
CA ILE A 53 -1.80 -3.25 0.79
C ILE A 53 -1.08 -2.04 1.37
N PHE A 54 -1.70 -0.87 1.21
CA PHE A 54 -1.26 0.40 1.79
C PHE A 54 -2.37 0.95 2.68
N GLU A 55 -2.00 1.63 3.74
CA GLU A 55 -2.95 2.41 4.53
C GLU A 55 -2.94 3.86 4.07
N SER A 56 -4.11 4.49 4.03
CA SER A 56 -4.26 5.88 3.57
C SER A 56 -3.46 6.89 4.39
N THR A 57 -3.08 6.54 5.61
CA THR A 57 -2.23 7.34 6.50
C THR A 57 -0.73 7.24 6.19
N GLY A 58 -0.34 6.42 5.21
CA GLY A 58 1.05 6.26 4.77
C GLY A 58 1.72 4.96 5.20
N ALA A 59 1.08 4.15 6.04
CA ALA A 59 1.64 2.86 6.44
C ALA A 59 1.61 1.87 5.26
N ILE A 60 2.66 1.07 5.16
CA ILE A 60 2.84 0.10 4.08
C ILE A 60 2.88 -1.30 4.70
N HIS A 61 2.02 -2.20 4.23
CA HIS A 61 2.00 -3.57 4.73
C HIS A 61 3.38 -4.23 4.52
N PRO A 62 3.89 -5.00 5.50
CA PRO A 62 5.22 -5.62 5.39
C PRO A 62 5.43 -6.45 4.13
N ARG A 63 4.39 -7.06 3.58
CA ARG A 63 4.50 -7.83 2.33
C ARG A 63 4.91 -6.97 1.14
N VAL A 64 4.48 -5.71 1.08
CA VAL A 64 4.92 -4.77 0.03
C VAL A 64 6.42 -4.51 0.13
N ILE A 65 6.91 -4.33 1.35
CA ILE A 65 8.33 -4.10 1.62
C ILE A 65 9.17 -5.29 1.16
N GLU A 66 8.73 -6.51 1.46
CA GLU A 66 9.40 -7.74 1.01
C GLU A 66 9.45 -7.83 -0.52
N VAL A 67 8.35 -7.53 -1.20
CA VAL A 67 8.29 -7.56 -2.67
C VAL A 67 9.22 -6.53 -3.28
N ILE A 68 9.28 -5.32 -2.73
CA ILE A 68 10.19 -4.27 -3.20
C ILE A 68 11.64 -4.69 -2.99
N ALA A 69 11.96 -5.31 -1.85
CA ALA A 69 13.30 -5.82 -1.57
C ALA A 69 13.70 -6.91 -2.57
N ASP A 70 12.81 -7.86 -2.86
CA ASP A 70 13.04 -8.94 -3.81
C ASP A 70 13.27 -8.40 -5.23
N LEU A 71 12.42 -7.47 -5.67
CA LEU A 71 12.56 -6.83 -6.99
C LEU A 71 13.85 -6.01 -7.08
N SER A 72 14.19 -5.29 -6.03
CA SER A 72 15.42 -4.50 -5.99
C SER A 72 16.66 -5.38 -6.08
N ALA A 73 16.67 -6.53 -5.39
CA ALA A 73 17.75 -7.50 -5.48
C ALA A 73 17.89 -8.09 -6.89
N ALA A 74 16.76 -8.42 -7.53
CA ALA A 74 16.74 -9.00 -8.87
C ALA A 74 17.23 -8.03 -9.96
N TYR A 75 17.00 -6.73 -9.79
CA TYR A 75 17.33 -5.71 -10.78
C TYR A 75 18.44 -4.74 -10.33
N LYS A 76 19.19 -5.11 -9.31
CA LYS A 76 20.24 -4.27 -8.73
C LYS A 76 21.23 -3.72 -9.75
N ASP A 77 21.67 -4.56 -10.67
CA ASP A 77 22.66 -4.20 -11.69
C ASP A 77 22.09 -3.32 -12.81
N GLN A 78 20.78 -3.24 -12.91
CA GLN A 78 20.06 -2.45 -13.91
C GLN A 78 19.57 -1.10 -13.35
N TYR A 79 19.68 -0.92 -12.06
CA TYR A 79 19.19 0.29 -11.38
C TYR A 79 20.23 1.39 -11.43
N ASP A 80 19.87 2.47 -12.12
CA ASP A 80 20.66 3.69 -12.19
C ASP A 80 19.98 4.77 -11.34
N ALA A 81 20.42 4.89 -10.08
CA ALA A 81 19.82 5.82 -9.14
C ALA A 81 20.20 7.26 -9.49
N PRO A 82 19.24 8.19 -9.61
CA PRO A 82 19.54 9.61 -9.65
C PRO A 82 20.34 10.02 -8.39
N HIS A 83 21.39 10.81 -8.56
CA HIS A 83 22.32 11.15 -7.46
C HIS A 83 21.73 11.98 -6.32
N TRP A 84 20.51 12.47 -6.46
CA TRP A 84 19.79 13.19 -5.39
C TRP A 84 18.86 12.30 -4.58
N THR A 85 18.76 11.01 -4.89
CA THR A 85 17.80 10.10 -4.26
C THR A 85 18.48 9.16 -3.27
N SER A 86 17.66 8.27 -2.74
CA SER A 86 18.03 7.30 -1.72
C SER A 86 19.18 6.40 -2.13
N ARG A 87 19.82 5.82 -1.14
CA ARG A 87 21.04 5.01 -1.29
C ARG A 87 20.81 3.68 -1.99
N THR A 88 19.58 3.15 -1.97
CA THR A 88 19.23 1.86 -2.56
C THR A 88 17.94 1.97 -3.39
N PRO A 89 17.72 1.06 -4.36
CA PRO A 89 16.46 1.02 -5.10
C PRO A 89 15.24 0.83 -4.19
N GLU A 90 15.40 0.04 -3.13
CA GLU A 90 14.35 -0.20 -2.13
C GLU A 90 13.93 1.10 -1.44
N ASP A 91 14.89 1.87 -0.92
CA ASP A 91 14.64 3.15 -0.28
C ASP A 91 13.96 4.14 -1.23
N TYR A 92 14.42 4.19 -2.48
CA TYR A 92 13.84 5.04 -3.52
C TYR A 92 12.35 4.74 -3.70
N TRP A 93 11.98 3.48 -3.89
CA TRP A 93 10.59 3.10 -4.14
C TRP A 93 9.70 3.26 -2.91
N LEU A 94 10.18 2.92 -1.72
CA LEU A 94 9.45 3.11 -0.47
C LEU A 94 9.16 4.59 -0.21
N ASN A 95 10.15 5.46 -0.41
CA ASN A 95 9.96 6.90 -0.27
C ASN A 95 8.96 7.45 -1.29
N ARG A 96 9.04 6.97 -2.52
CA ARG A 96 8.14 7.41 -3.59
C ARG A 96 6.68 7.00 -3.31
N PHE A 97 6.45 5.79 -2.84
CA PHE A 97 5.11 5.35 -2.43
C PHE A 97 4.58 6.16 -1.25
N SER A 98 5.40 6.42 -0.24
CA SER A 98 5.02 7.21 0.92
C SER A 98 4.60 8.63 0.53
N VAL A 99 5.38 9.29 -0.31
CA VAL A 99 5.06 10.63 -0.82
C VAL A 99 3.76 10.63 -1.62
N GLN A 100 3.57 9.65 -2.50
CA GLN A 100 2.35 9.55 -3.31
C GLN A 100 1.11 9.35 -2.45
N LEU A 101 1.18 8.52 -1.42
CA LEU A 101 0.09 8.34 -0.47
C LEU A 101 -0.28 9.63 0.24
N GLN A 102 0.70 10.45 0.64
CA GLN A 102 0.46 11.75 1.26
C GLN A 102 -0.22 12.73 0.30
N ILE A 103 0.21 12.76 -0.95
CA ILE A 103 -0.40 13.59 -1.98
C ILE A 103 -1.87 13.18 -2.20
N ASP A 104 -2.13 11.90 -2.33
CA ASP A 104 -3.48 11.38 -2.58
C ASP A 104 -4.41 11.65 -1.40
N LEU A 105 -3.92 11.49 -0.17
CA LEU A 105 -4.67 11.84 1.04
C LEU A 105 -5.03 13.32 1.08
N ALA A 106 -4.07 14.20 0.78
CA ALA A 106 -4.30 15.65 0.75
C ALA A 106 -5.37 16.03 -0.29
N ARG A 107 -5.32 15.43 -1.48
CA ARG A 107 -6.33 15.62 -2.53
C ARG A 107 -7.72 15.18 -2.07
N HIS A 108 -7.80 14.03 -1.42
CA HIS A 108 -9.06 13.49 -0.91
C HIS A 108 -9.69 14.42 0.14
N ILE A 109 -8.89 14.92 1.07
CA ILE A 109 -9.34 15.89 2.09
C ILE A 109 -9.85 17.16 1.43
N ARG A 110 -9.17 17.68 0.41
CA ARG A 110 -9.64 18.87 -0.33
C ARG A 110 -10.99 18.64 -1.00
N LEU A 111 -11.18 17.48 -1.62
CA LEU A 111 -12.45 17.15 -2.28
C LEU A 111 -13.59 17.06 -1.27
N LEU A 112 -13.37 16.42 -0.13
CA LEU A 112 -14.36 16.35 0.95
C LEU A 112 -14.71 17.73 1.50
N ALA A 113 -13.72 18.59 1.71
CA ALA A 113 -13.93 19.96 2.18
C ALA A 113 -14.72 20.79 1.17
N ALA A 114 -14.45 20.65 -0.13
CA ALA A 114 -15.19 21.31 -1.19
C ALA A 114 -16.64 20.86 -1.24
N GLN A 115 -16.89 19.54 -1.13
CA GLN A 115 -18.24 18.99 -1.09
C GLN A 115 -19.03 19.53 0.11
N ALA A 116 -18.41 19.60 1.29
CA ALA A 116 -19.06 20.09 2.49
C ALA A 116 -19.52 21.56 2.38
N ARG A 117 -18.82 22.39 1.59
CA ARG A 117 -19.19 23.78 1.35
C ARG A 117 -20.48 23.93 0.52
N TYR A 118 -20.81 22.94 -0.30
CA TYR A 118 -21.97 22.96 -1.19
C TYR A 118 -23.15 22.14 -0.70
N THR A 119 -23.01 21.51 0.46
CA THR A 119 -24.10 20.75 1.08
C THR A 119 -24.92 21.68 1.98
N PRO A 120 -26.22 21.87 1.73
CA PRO A 120 -27.08 22.75 2.55
C PRO A 120 -27.24 22.25 3.97
#